data_f72319bb606c1e34dfb5e7539844190f
#
_entry.id   f72319bb606c1e34dfb5e7539844190f
#
_cell.length_a   1.000
_cell.length_b   1.000
_cell.length_c   1.000
_cell.angle_alpha   90.00
_cell.angle_beta   90.00
_cell.angle_gamma   90.00
#
_symmetry.space_group_name_H-M   'P 1'
#
loop_
_entity.id
_entity.type
_entity.pdbx_description
1 polymer ?
#
loop_
_entity_poly.entity_id
_entity_poly.type
_entity_poly.pdbx_seq_one_letter_code
_entity_poly.pdbx_strand_id
1 'polypeptide(L)'
;GLDFGGNKSGHAFVARGYTDNYRDVIALKSRRVMAKEKDDPIDSNRLDQLFCDFVQDVIDQYADVVRHWDTIEYCNVETVFWDNAETVLGNSIRNAVEKRFPWISVKPAKKKRVNDRINATVRLMGAGRFFLTDDCESLETAFSDAVWNREEQDDERLDDGSTDIDSLDAFEYT
;
A
#
# COMPACT_ATOMS: atom_id res chain seq x y z
N GLY A 1 0.21 0.68 3.11
CA GLY A 1 -0.06 -0.71 2.72
C GLY A 1 0.88 -1.20 1.63
N LEU A 2 1.10 -2.47 1.63
CA LEU A 2 1.95 -3.16 0.66
C LEU A 2 1.28 -4.45 0.22
N ASP A 3 1.09 -4.61 -1.08
CA ASP A 3 0.65 -5.85 -1.72
C ASP A 3 1.78 -6.46 -2.55
N PHE A 4 1.94 -7.78 -2.48
CA PHE A 4 2.99 -8.49 -3.19
C PHE A 4 2.45 -9.14 -4.45
N GLY A 5 2.83 -8.62 -5.60
CA GLY A 5 2.48 -9.22 -6.88
C GLY A 5 3.26 -10.49 -7.20
N GLY A 6 2.62 -11.38 -7.92
CA GLY A 6 3.23 -12.56 -8.50
C GLY A 6 3.82 -12.31 -9.89
N ASN A 7 4.04 -13.40 -10.65
CA ASN A 7 4.70 -13.35 -11.98
C ASN A 7 4.00 -12.46 -13.02
N LYS A 8 2.73 -12.14 -12.85
CA LYS A 8 1.92 -11.35 -13.81
C LYS A 8 1.37 -10.06 -13.22
N SER A 9 1.45 -9.90 -11.92
CA SER A 9 0.99 -8.71 -11.20
C SER A 9 2.16 -7.89 -10.64
N GLY A 10 1.90 -6.66 -10.20
CA GLY A 10 2.90 -5.75 -9.67
C GLY A 10 2.94 -5.74 -8.15
N HIS A 11 4.08 -5.43 -7.57
CA HIS A 11 4.13 -5.04 -6.16
C HIS A 11 3.55 -3.64 -6.03
N ALA A 12 2.57 -3.45 -5.16
CA ALA A 12 1.91 -2.16 -4.96
C ALA A 12 2.17 -1.59 -3.56
N PHE A 13 2.47 -0.31 -3.51
CA PHE A 13 2.73 0.46 -2.30
C PHE A 13 1.73 1.60 -2.24
N VAL A 14 1.02 1.73 -1.12
CA VAL A 14 0.08 2.84 -0.92
C VAL A 14 0.25 3.43 0.47
N ALA A 15 0.49 4.73 0.52
CA ALA A 15 0.48 5.50 1.76
C ALA A 15 -0.91 6.10 1.99
N ARG A 16 -1.43 5.91 3.19
CA ARG A 16 -2.72 6.42 3.62
C ARG A 16 -2.58 7.22 4.90
N GLY A 17 -3.13 8.42 4.91
CA GLY A 17 -3.24 9.29 6.06
C GLY A 17 -4.68 9.43 6.53
N TYR A 18 -4.82 9.94 7.75
CA TYR A 18 -6.09 10.27 8.37
C TYR A 18 -6.03 11.68 8.91
N THR A 19 -7.12 12.43 8.76
CA THR A 19 -7.28 13.67 9.49
C THR A 19 -7.58 13.41 10.96
N ASP A 20 -7.53 14.46 11.79
CA ASP A 20 -7.83 14.38 13.21
C ASP A 20 -9.15 13.64 13.49
N ASN A 21 -9.12 12.78 14.48
CA ASN A 21 -10.23 11.91 14.88
C ASN A 21 -10.70 10.93 13.78
N TYR A 22 -9.82 10.57 12.85
CA TYR A 22 -10.14 9.63 11.76
C TYR A 22 -11.37 10.03 10.95
N ARG A 23 -11.59 11.34 10.81
CA ARG A 23 -12.74 11.86 10.08
C ARG A 23 -12.65 11.57 8.60
N ASP A 24 -11.52 11.88 8.00
CA ASP A 24 -11.31 11.75 6.57
C ASP A 24 -10.12 10.81 6.31
N VAL A 25 -10.15 10.15 5.18
CA VAL A 25 -9.08 9.27 4.69
C VAL A 25 -8.47 9.90 3.45
N ILE A 26 -7.16 9.99 3.42
CA ILE A 26 -6.41 10.57 2.31
C ILE A 26 -5.41 9.53 1.81
N ALA A 27 -5.53 9.12 0.55
CA ALA A 27 -4.45 8.43 -0.12
C ALA A 27 -3.38 9.48 -0.49
N LEU A 28 -2.20 9.35 0.08
CA LEU A 28 -1.13 10.33 -0.01
C LEU A 28 -0.17 10.05 -1.16
N LYS A 29 0.14 8.79 -1.39
CA LYS A 29 1.05 8.35 -2.45
C LYS A 29 0.76 6.91 -2.81
N SER A 30 0.85 6.59 -4.09
CA SER A 30 0.81 5.21 -4.55
C SER A 30 1.93 4.94 -5.56
N ARG A 31 2.37 3.67 -5.62
CA ARG A 31 3.35 3.20 -6.59
C ARG A 31 3.12 1.74 -6.88
N ARG A 32 3.08 1.39 -8.16
CA ARG A 32 3.09 0.00 -8.62
C ARG A 32 4.40 -0.29 -9.33
N VAL A 33 5.01 -1.41 -9.01
CA VAL A 33 6.26 -1.87 -9.63
C VAL A 33 6.01 -3.27 -10.16
N MET A 34 6.20 -3.49 -11.45
CA MET A 34 5.99 -4.82 -12.03
C MET A 34 7.01 -5.79 -11.46
N ALA A 35 6.53 -6.95 -10.97
CA ALA A 35 7.39 -7.98 -10.38
C ALA A 35 8.46 -8.51 -11.34
N LYS A 36 8.26 -8.29 -12.64
CA LYS A 36 9.21 -8.63 -13.69
C LYS A 36 9.39 -7.42 -14.62
N GLU A 37 10.49 -6.70 -14.44
CA GLU A 37 10.91 -5.67 -15.39
C GLU A 37 11.77 -6.33 -16.48
N LYS A 38 11.22 -6.34 -17.72
CA LYS A 38 11.84 -6.87 -18.95
C LYS A 38 12.37 -8.29 -18.79
N ASP A 39 13.14 -8.92 -18.45
CA ASP A 39 13.55 -10.30 -18.26
C ASP A 39 14.22 -10.55 -16.91
N ASP A 40 14.26 -9.53 -16.05
CA ASP A 40 14.92 -9.60 -14.75
C ASP A 40 13.90 -9.50 -13.62
N PRO A 41 13.63 -10.57 -12.87
CA PRO A 41 12.71 -10.54 -11.75
C PRO A 41 13.27 -9.64 -10.64
N ILE A 42 12.41 -8.83 -10.02
CA ILE A 42 12.78 -8.05 -8.84
C ILE A 42 13.08 -9.03 -7.71
N ASP A 43 14.32 -9.07 -7.27
CA ASP A 43 14.69 -9.85 -6.07
C ASP A 43 14.24 -9.15 -4.78
N SER A 44 14.28 -9.89 -3.65
CA SER A 44 13.85 -9.36 -2.36
C SER A 44 14.65 -8.12 -1.92
N ASN A 45 15.95 -8.07 -2.18
CA ASN A 45 16.78 -6.93 -1.80
C ASN A 45 16.40 -5.66 -2.59
N ARG A 46 16.11 -5.82 -3.87
CA ARG A 46 15.67 -4.72 -4.71
C ARG A 46 14.28 -4.23 -4.29
N LEU A 47 13.37 -5.16 -3.96
CA LEU A 47 12.05 -4.83 -3.44
C LEU A 47 12.14 -4.08 -2.10
N ASP A 48 12.97 -4.54 -1.18
CA ASP A 48 13.23 -3.90 0.11
C ASP A 48 13.70 -2.45 -0.07
N GLN A 49 14.64 -2.24 -1.00
CA GLN A 49 15.15 -0.91 -1.33
C GLN A 49 14.04 -0.01 -1.89
N LEU A 50 13.30 -0.49 -2.90
CA LEU A 50 12.22 0.26 -3.54
C LEU A 50 11.13 0.66 -2.54
N PHE A 51 10.80 -0.24 -1.62
CA PHE A 51 9.82 0.05 -0.59
C PHE A 51 10.35 1.03 0.47
N CYS A 52 11.58 0.86 0.93
CA CYS A 52 12.20 1.80 1.86
C CYS A 52 12.34 3.21 1.26
N ASP A 53 12.63 3.32 -0.04
CA ASP A 53 12.69 4.61 -0.73
C ASP A 53 11.29 5.22 -0.85
N PHE A 54 10.25 4.42 -1.14
CA PHE A 54 8.86 4.88 -1.09
C PHE A 54 8.46 5.41 0.29
N VAL A 55 8.82 4.70 1.36
CA VAL A 55 8.55 5.15 2.74
C VAL A 55 9.28 6.47 3.04
N GLN A 56 10.54 6.60 2.60
CA GLN A 56 11.30 7.84 2.75
C GLN A 56 10.62 9.01 2.02
N ASP A 57 10.19 8.80 0.77
CA ASP A 57 9.47 9.81 0.00
C ASP A 57 8.18 10.27 0.72
N VAL A 58 7.43 9.32 1.30
CA VAL A 58 6.22 9.65 2.08
C VAL A 58 6.57 10.48 3.31
N ILE A 59 7.64 10.13 4.03
CA ILE A 59 8.10 10.89 5.20
C ILE A 59 8.50 12.31 4.78
N ASP A 60 9.26 12.45 3.72
CA ASP A 60 9.81 13.74 3.29
C ASP A 60 8.72 14.69 2.74
N GLN A 61 7.65 14.14 2.15
CA GLN A 61 6.60 14.94 1.51
C GLN A 61 5.38 15.20 2.40
N TYR A 62 5.04 14.25 3.28
CA TYR A 62 3.73 14.25 3.96
C TYR A 62 3.81 14.12 5.47
N ALA A 63 4.96 13.72 6.05
CA ALA A 63 5.01 13.47 7.47
C ALA A 63 5.32 14.71 8.30
N ASP A 64 4.67 14.80 9.47
CA ASP A 64 5.11 15.67 10.54
C ASP A 64 6.27 14.97 11.28
N VAL A 65 7.44 15.58 11.21
CA VAL A 65 8.67 15.04 11.83
C VAL A 65 9.24 16.04 12.82
N VAL A 66 9.37 15.63 14.08
CA VAL A 66 10.09 16.38 15.11
C VAL A 66 11.47 15.74 15.28
N ARG A 67 12.52 16.53 15.15
CA ARG A 67 13.91 16.10 15.31
C ARG A 67 14.56 16.79 16.49
N HIS A 68 15.34 16.02 17.24
CA HIS A 68 16.27 16.55 18.23
C HIS A 68 17.69 16.13 17.82
N TRP A 69 18.51 17.10 17.40
CA TRP A 69 19.81 16.85 16.77
C TRP A 69 19.61 15.97 15.52
N ASP A 70 20.31 14.83 15.46
CA ASP A 70 20.20 13.87 14.36
C ASP A 70 19.19 12.74 14.62
N THR A 71 18.45 12.82 15.72
CA THR A 71 17.49 11.79 16.13
C THR A 71 16.05 12.23 15.85
N ILE A 72 15.25 11.36 15.26
CA ILE A 72 13.80 11.58 15.13
C ILE A 72 13.15 11.27 16.46
N GLU A 73 12.55 12.29 17.09
CA GLU A 73 11.77 12.13 18.33
C GLU A 73 10.32 11.74 18.03
N TYR A 74 9.77 12.24 16.93
CA TYR A 74 8.42 11.96 16.50
C TYR A 74 8.31 11.93 14.98
N CYS A 75 7.54 10.98 14.46
CA CYS A 75 7.13 10.93 13.06
C CYS A 75 5.73 10.28 13.02
N ASN A 76 4.79 10.92 12.33
CA ASN A 76 3.42 10.40 12.21
C ASN A 76 3.25 9.27 11.17
N VAL A 77 4.34 8.81 10.54
CA VAL A 77 4.35 7.54 9.80
C VAL A 77 4.67 6.42 10.79
N GLU A 78 3.66 5.65 11.19
CA GLU A 78 3.74 4.76 12.35
C GLU A 78 3.73 3.28 11.98
N THR A 79 2.98 2.89 10.96
CA THR A 79 2.74 1.47 10.69
C THR A 79 2.72 1.17 9.21
N VAL A 80 3.40 0.07 8.85
CA VAL A 80 3.31 -0.60 7.55
C VAL A 80 2.47 -1.86 7.71
N PHE A 81 1.49 -2.05 6.82
CA PHE A 81 0.73 -3.28 6.68
C PHE A 81 1.08 -3.98 5.36
N TRP A 82 1.27 -5.28 5.39
CA TRP A 82 1.63 -6.08 4.22
C TRP A 82 0.73 -7.31 4.08
N ASP A 83 0.60 -7.82 2.85
CA ASP A 83 -0.15 -9.04 2.57
C ASP A 83 0.45 -10.25 3.31
N ASN A 84 -0.32 -10.86 4.21
CA ASN A 84 0.13 -11.97 5.04
C ASN A 84 0.30 -13.31 4.28
N ALA A 85 -0.08 -13.39 3.01
CA ALA A 85 0.13 -14.57 2.19
C ALA A 85 1.62 -14.78 1.85
N GLU A 86 2.39 -13.69 1.69
CA GLU A 86 3.80 -13.71 1.26
C GLU A 86 4.77 -13.53 2.44
N THR A 87 4.80 -14.52 3.33
CA THR A 87 5.54 -14.44 4.61
C THR A 87 7.04 -14.17 4.43
N VAL A 88 7.68 -14.70 3.40
CA VAL A 88 9.14 -14.52 3.17
C VAL A 88 9.42 -13.08 2.80
N LEU A 89 8.71 -12.53 1.82
CA LEU A 89 8.86 -11.14 1.39
C LEU A 89 8.47 -10.16 2.51
N GLY A 90 7.38 -10.45 3.21
CA GLY A 90 6.94 -9.63 4.34
C GLY A 90 7.96 -9.55 5.48
N ASN A 91 8.66 -10.64 5.79
CA ASN A 91 9.74 -10.63 6.78
C ASN A 91 10.98 -9.88 6.28
N SER A 92 11.31 -9.97 4.98
CA SER A 92 12.40 -9.19 4.38
C SER A 92 12.12 -7.69 4.50
N ILE A 93 10.95 -7.25 4.06
CA ILE A 93 10.49 -5.85 4.20
C ILE A 93 10.50 -5.38 5.65
N ARG A 94 10.02 -6.22 6.60
CA ARG A 94 10.06 -5.87 8.02
C ARG A 94 11.48 -5.55 8.47
N ASN A 95 12.43 -6.45 8.19
CA ASN A 95 13.82 -6.27 8.59
C ASN A 95 14.42 -5.00 7.96
N ALA A 96 14.13 -4.72 6.69
CA ALA A 96 14.64 -3.55 5.99
C ALA A 96 14.05 -2.24 6.57
N VAL A 97 12.73 -2.21 6.78
CA VAL A 97 12.02 -1.04 7.32
C VAL A 97 12.44 -0.77 8.76
N GLU A 98 12.42 -1.76 9.65
CA GLU A 98 12.79 -1.60 11.06
C GLU A 98 14.25 -1.18 11.23
N LYS A 99 15.13 -1.60 10.32
CA LYS A 99 16.53 -1.16 10.30
C LYS A 99 16.69 0.30 9.89
N ARG A 100 15.95 0.77 8.89
CA ARG A 100 16.05 2.15 8.35
C ARG A 100 15.18 3.13 9.12
N PHE A 101 14.02 2.68 9.60
CA PHE A 101 13.00 3.47 10.29
C PHE A 101 12.56 2.78 11.59
N PRO A 102 13.38 2.79 12.64
CA PRO A 102 13.16 1.97 13.85
C PRO A 102 11.89 2.34 14.64
N TRP A 103 11.25 3.45 14.33
CA TRP A 103 9.97 3.85 14.92
C TRP A 103 8.75 3.31 14.18
N ILE A 104 8.91 2.76 12.95
CA ILE A 104 7.82 2.22 12.16
C ILE A 104 7.58 0.76 12.51
N SER A 105 6.35 0.45 12.90
CA SER A 105 5.91 -0.92 13.16
C SER A 105 5.48 -1.60 11.86
N VAL A 106 5.98 -2.81 11.57
CA VAL A 106 5.63 -3.56 10.37
C VAL A 106 4.78 -4.78 10.74
N LYS A 107 3.55 -4.86 10.25
CA LYS A 107 2.54 -5.85 10.65
C LYS A 107 1.89 -6.52 9.45
N PRO A 108 1.54 -7.82 9.55
CA PRO A 108 0.67 -8.44 8.56
C PRO A 108 -0.74 -7.82 8.61
N ALA A 109 -1.31 -7.59 7.44
CA ALA A 109 -2.66 -7.06 7.32
C ALA A 109 -3.70 -8.09 7.81
N LYS A 110 -4.75 -7.61 8.45
CA LYS A 110 -5.92 -8.41 8.80
C LYS A 110 -6.91 -8.36 7.65
N LYS A 111 -6.78 -9.27 6.69
CA LYS A 111 -7.67 -9.32 5.53
C LYS A 111 -9.11 -9.56 5.96
N LYS A 112 -10.00 -8.63 5.62
CA LYS A 112 -11.45 -8.80 5.64
C LYS A 112 -11.92 -9.34 4.29
N ARG A 113 -13.20 -9.75 4.22
CA ARG A 113 -13.82 -10.11 2.94
C ARG A 113 -13.73 -8.95 1.96
N VAL A 114 -13.52 -9.23 0.69
CA VAL A 114 -13.36 -8.21 -0.37
C VAL A 114 -14.54 -7.22 -0.36
N ASN A 115 -15.76 -7.70 -0.28
CA ASN A 115 -16.97 -6.86 -0.22
C ASN A 115 -17.00 -5.92 0.98
N ASP A 116 -16.51 -6.35 2.16
CA ASP A 116 -16.47 -5.48 3.34
C ASP A 116 -15.47 -4.34 3.15
N ARG A 117 -14.34 -4.61 2.49
CA ARG A 117 -13.30 -3.63 2.16
C ARG A 117 -13.80 -2.61 1.14
N ILE A 118 -14.41 -3.09 0.05
CA ILE A 118 -15.03 -2.25 -0.99
C ILE A 118 -16.10 -1.36 -0.38
N ASN A 119 -17.03 -1.94 0.40
CA ASN A 119 -18.11 -1.19 1.02
C ASN A 119 -17.60 -0.10 1.98
N ALA A 120 -16.50 -0.35 2.70
CA ALA A 120 -15.88 0.67 3.55
C ALA A 120 -15.38 1.87 2.72
N THR A 121 -14.67 1.60 1.63
CA THR A 121 -14.16 2.64 0.72
C THR A 121 -15.28 3.41 0.03
N VAL A 122 -16.29 2.71 -0.50
CA VAL A 122 -17.46 3.34 -1.16
C VAL A 122 -18.24 4.23 -0.20
N ARG A 123 -18.40 3.83 1.05
CA ARG A 123 -19.05 4.67 2.08
C ARG A 123 -18.27 5.95 2.37
N LEU A 124 -16.95 5.88 2.42
CA LEU A 124 -16.11 7.06 2.61
C LEU A 124 -16.22 8.01 1.42
N MET A 125 -16.19 7.49 0.18
CA MET A 125 -16.38 8.26 -1.05
C MET A 125 -17.78 8.92 -1.08
N GLY A 126 -18.83 8.16 -0.83
CA GLY A 126 -20.21 8.66 -0.80
C GLY A 126 -20.47 9.69 0.29
N ALA A 127 -19.72 9.67 1.38
CA ALA A 127 -19.77 10.67 2.44
C ALA A 127 -18.88 11.90 2.18
N GLY A 128 -18.13 11.96 1.06
CA GLY A 128 -17.17 13.03 0.79
C GLY A 128 -15.99 13.05 1.76
N ARG A 129 -15.58 11.89 2.26
CA ARG A 129 -14.56 11.71 3.30
C ARG A 129 -13.33 10.93 2.80
N PHE A 130 -13.24 10.74 1.50
CA PHE A 130 -12.12 10.08 0.83
C PHE A 130 -11.48 11.04 -0.17
N PHE A 131 -10.18 11.19 -0.09
CA PHE A 131 -9.40 12.09 -0.93
C PHE A 131 -8.17 11.37 -1.49
N LEU A 132 -7.73 11.82 -2.67
CA LEU A 132 -6.47 11.40 -3.30
C LEU A 132 -5.63 12.64 -3.55
N THR A 133 -4.31 12.50 -3.37
CA THR A 133 -3.36 13.49 -3.89
C THR A 133 -2.99 13.15 -5.33
N ASP A 134 -2.33 14.09 -6.02
CA ASP A 134 -1.84 13.88 -7.38
C ASP A 134 -0.74 12.78 -7.46
N ASP A 135 -0.16 12.38 -6.32
CA ASP A 135 0.85 11.31 -6.24
C ASP A 135 0.24 9.88 -6.16
N CYS A 136 -1.05 9.73 -6.45
CA CYS A 136 -1.79 8.47 -6.37
C CYS A 136 -2.19 7.89 -7.73
N GLU A 137 -1.39 8.08 -8.78
CA GLU A 137 -1.71 7.66 -10.15
C GLU A 137 -2.04 6.15 -10.27
N SER A 138 -1.25 5.27 -9.65
CA SER A 138 -1.53 3.82 -9.72
C SER A 138 -2.82 3.45 -9.00
N LEU A 139 -3.13 4.09 -7.88
CA LEU A 139 -4.38 3.85 -7.15
C LEU A 139 -5.59 4.42 -7.90
N GLU A 140 -5.47 5.60 -8.53
CA GLU A 140 -6.52 6.18 -9.37
C GLU A 140 -6.84 5.27 -10.56
N THR A 141 -5.81 4.75 -11.23
CA THR A 141 -5.96 3.76 -12.30
C THR A 141 -6.68 2.52 -11.79
N ALA A 142 -6.25 2.00 -10.63
CA ALA A 142 -6.87 0.82 -10.03
C ALA A 142 -8.36 1.02 -9.71
N PHE A 143 -8.76 2.19 -9.21
CA PHE A 143 -10.19 2.50 -9.00
C PHE A 143 -10.98 2.57 -10.31
N SER A 144 -10.36 3.02 -11.39
CA SER A 144 -11.01 3.15 -12.70
C SER A 144 -11.17 1.80 -13.39
N ASP A 145 -10.22 0.90 -13.23
CA ASP A 145 -10.11 -0.35 -13.98
C ASP A 145 -10.67 -1.57 -13.24
N ALA A 146 -10.92 -1.45 -11.92
CA ALA A 146 -11.40 -2.58 -11.11
C ALA A 146 -12.76 -3.09 -11.59
N VAL A 147 -12.80 -4.37 -11.94
CA VAL A 147 -14.02 -5.06 -12.34
C VAL A 147 -14.18 -6.37 -11.59
N TRP A 148 -15.43 -6.85 -11.50
CA TRP A 148 -15.73 -8.15 -10.90
C TRP A 148 -15.34 -9.31 -11.82
N ASN A 149 -14.79 -10.36 -11.25
CA ASN A 149 -14.63 -11.63 -11.95
C ASN A 149 -16.00 -12.33 -12.06
N ARG A 150 -16.57 -12.35 -13.26
CA ARG A 150 -17.91 -12.92 -13.52
C ARG A 150 -17.90 -14.45 -13.64
N GLU A 151 -16.73 -15.05 -13.70
CA GLU A 151 -16.58 -16.51 -13.85
C GLU A 151 -16.50 -17.22 -12.50
N GLU A 152 -16.21 -16.49 -11.43
CA GLU A 152 -16.15 -17.05 -10.08
C GLU A 152 -17.51 -16.96 -9.36
N GLN A 153 -17.77 -17.97 -8.50
CA GLN A 153 -19.01 -18.02 -7.69
C GLN A 153 -18.95 -17.08 -6.48
N ASP A 154 -17.75 -16.75 -6.04
CA ASP A 154 -17.52 -15.81 -4.95
C ASP A 154 -17.23 -14.40 -5.50
N ASP A 155 -17.48 -13.38 -4.69
CA ASP A 155 -17.24 -11.98 -5.02
C ASP A 155 -15.73 -11.70 -5.06
N GLU A 156 -15.09 -12.02 -6.18
CA GLU A 156 -13.69 -11.75 -6.44
C GLU A 156 -13.51 -10.64 -7.48
N ARG A 157 -12.46 -9.87 -7.35
CA ARG A 157 -12.02 -8.95 -8.39
C ARG A 157 -11.32 -9.73 -9.50
N LEU A 158 -11.44 -9.26 -10.74
CA LEU A 158 -10.70 -9.84 -11.85
C LEU A 158 -9.20 -9.55 -11.68
N ASP A 159 -8.40 -10.58 -11.47
CA ASP A 159 -6.94 -10.54 -11.36
C ASP A 159 -6.30 -11.40 -12.45
N ASP A 160 -6.36 -10.92 -13.68
CA ASP A 160 -5.76 -11.58 -14.85
C ASP A 160 -4.50 -10.86 -15.37
N GLY A 161 -4.05 -9.84 -14.64
CA GLY A 161 -2.93 -8.98 -15.00
C GLY A 161 -3.28 -7.87 -16.00
N SER A 162 -4.55 -7.77 -16.44
CA SER A 162 -5.03 -6.69 -17.29
C SER A 162 -5.46 -5.46 -16.49
N THR A 163 -5.72 -5.62 -15.20
CA THR A 163 -6.16 -4.57 -14.28
C THR A 163 -5.16 -4.38 -13.15
N ASP A 164 -5.10 -3.19 -12.57
CA ASP A 164 -4.29 -2.90 -11.36
C ASP A 164 -5.12 -3.14 -10.10
N ILE A 165 -5.24 -4.40 -9.67
CA ILE A 165 -5.88 -4.72 -8.38
C ILE A 165 -4.91 -4.55 -7.22
N ASP A 166 -3.62 -4.76 -7.46
CA ASP A 166 -2.58 -4.73 -6.43
C ASP A 166 -2.60 -3.41 -5.65
N SER A 167 -2.80 -2.27 -6.33
CA SER A 167 -2.88 -0.95 -5.68
C SER A 167 -4.13 -0.78 -4.80
N LEU A 168 -5.28 -1.38 -5.19
CA LEU A 168 -6.47 -1.40 -4.35
C LEU A 168 -6.28 -2.26 -3.11
N ASP A 169 -5.73 -3.45 -3.26
CA ASP A 169 -5.46 -4.34 -2.15
C ASP A 169 -4.46 -3.72 -1.17
N ALA A 170 -3.36 -3.13 -1.66
CA ALA A 170 -2.42 -2.39 -0.84
C ALA A 170 -3.10 -1.24 -0.07
N PHE A 171 -4.01 -0.49 -0.69
CA PHE A 171 -4.79 0.56 -0.02
C PHE A 171 -5.70 0.00 1.06
N GLU A 172 -6.37 -1.11 0.81
CA GLU A 172 -7.37 -1.69 1.69
C GLU A 172 -6.77 -2.47 2.87
N TYR A 173 -5.47 -2.78 2.86
CA TYR A 173 -4.76 -3.41 3.98
C TYR A 173 -4.45 -2.46 5.13
N THR A 174 -4.62 -1.20 4.97
CA THR A 174 -4.28 -0.15 5.96
C THR A 174 -5.46 0.32 6.80
#